data_f1bc93d45051ca101dc694f57436039c
#
_entry.id   f1bc93d45051ca101dc694f57436039c
#
_cell.length_a   1.000
_cell.length_b   1.000
_cell.length_c   1.000
_cell.angle_alpha   90.00
_cell.angle_beta   90.00
_cell.angle_gamma   90.00
#
_symmetry.space_group_name_H-M   'P 1'
#
loop_
_entity.id
_entity.type
_entity.pdbx_description
1 polymer ?
#
loop_
_entity_poly.entity_id
_entity_poly.type
_entity_poly.pdbx_seq_one_letter_code
_entity_poly.pdbx_strand_id
1 'polypeptide(L)'
;MPMEFRGRATALSANGFAAAAQKLGTKAPEIWAVLAVETSGCGFLPDGRPQILFERHIFSRLTKGRFDEGDICARTPGGDGPTGPHQYERLAKALSLDRTSALKSASWGIGQIMGENCAMAGFPDVQSMVAAMSETEDAQLSAVANFLIASRLAQSLQAHDWTSFARGYNGPGYAKNNYDVRLRGEYAKASVGQTPDLDVRA
;
A
#
# COMPACT_ATOMS: atom_id res chain seq x y z
N MET A 1 19.76 -14.90 2.62
CA MET A 1 18.99 -13.71 2.22
C MET A 1 19.17 -12.63 3.28
N PRO A 2 19.39 -11.35 2.92
CA PRO A 2 19.55 -10.31 3.92
C PRO A 2 18.30 -10.24 4.81
N MET A 3 18.49 -10.08 6.11
CA MET A 3 17.41 -9.84 7.11
C MET A 3 16.76 -8.44 6.95
N GLU A 4 17.09 -7.76 5.89
CA GLU A 4 16.55 -6.46 5.53
C GLU A 4 15.03 -6.55 5.28
N PHE A 5 14.29 -5.58 5.75
CA PHE A 5 12.81 -5.50 5.69
C PHE A 5 12.06 -6.46 6.63
N ARG A 6 12.74 -7.11 7.58
CA ARG A 6 12.11 -7.89 8.63
C ARG A 6 12.08 -7.08 9.93
N GLY A 7 10.88 -6.74 10.36
CA GLY A 7 10.60 -6.22 11.69
C GLY A 7 9.80 -7.24 12.50
N ARG A 8 9.01 -6.77 13.46
CA ARG A 8 8.16 -7.62 14.29
C ARG A 8 6.99 -8.26 13.54
N ALA A 9 6.59 -7.67 12.41
CA ALA A 9 5.47 -8.12 11.58
C ALA A 9 4.18 -8.37 12.38
N THR A 10 3.87 -7.45 13.31
CA THR A 10 2.69 -7.56 14.18
C THR A 10 1.44 -7.25 13.39
N ALA A 11 0.43 -8.11 13.52
CA ALA A 11 -0.87 -7.93 12.89
C ALA A 11 -1.59 -6.66 13.39
N LEU A 12 -2.58 -6.21 12.62
CA LEU A 12 -3.40 -5.04 12.93
C LEU A 12 -4.12 -5.21 14.27
N SER A 13 -3.93 -4.24 15.15
CA SER A 13 -4.59 -4.22 16.45
C SER A 13 -5.92 -3.47 16.39
N ALA A 14 -6.84 -3.79 17.33
CA ALA A 14 -8.07 -3.04 17.49
C ALA A 14 -7.81 -1.55 17.80
N ASN A 15 -6.73 -1.25 18.54
CA ASN A 15 -6.33 0.13 18.85
C ASN A 15 -5.81 0.86 17.61
N GLY A 16 -4.96 0.22 16.80
CA GLY A 16 -4.46 0.80 15.54
C GLY A 16 -5.59 1.08 14.56
N PHE A 17 -6.53 0.15 14.45
CA PHE A 17 -7.73 0.31 13.63
C PHE A 17 -8.59 1.50 14.11
N ALA A 18 -8.90 1.57 15.41
CA ALA A 18 -9.69 2.66 15.99
C ALA A 18 -8.98 4.02 15.84
N ALA A 19 -7.67 4.08 16.01
CA ALA A 19 -6.89 5.29 15.82
C ALA A 19 -6.95 5.79 14.36
N ALA A 20 -6.89 4.89 13.38
CA ALA A 20 -7.04 5.24 11.96
C ALA A 20 -8.45 5.76 11.66
N ALA A 21 -9.50 5.12 12.19
CA ALA A 21 -10.89 5.57 12.05
C ALA A 21 -11.08 6.98 12.61
N GLN A 22 -10.61 7.21 13.83
CA GLN A 22 -10.66 8.53 14.47
C GLN A 22 -9.93 9.59 13.65
N LYS A 23 -8.73 9.29 13.18
CA LYS A 23 -7.90 10.20 12.39
C LYS A 23 -8.55 10.59 11.08
N LEU A 24 -9.21 9.64 10.41
CA LEU A 24 -9.93 9.86 9.16
C LEU A 24 -11.32 10.48 9.36
N GLY A 25 -11.83 10.58 10.60
CA GLY A 25 -13.19 11.00 10.87
C GLY A 25 -14.25 10.07 10.27
N THR A 26 -13.95 8.78 10.20
CA THR A 26 -14.80 7.72 9.64
C THR A 26 -15.19 6.71 10.71
N LYS A 27 -15.99 5.73 10.34
CA LYS A 27 -16.30 4.55 11.16
C LYS A 27 -15.57 3.32 10.64
N ALA A 28 -15.75 2.19 11.30
CA ALA A 28 -15.13 0.93 10.90
C ALA A 28 -15.48 0.48 9.46
N PRO A 29 -16.74 0.55 9.00
CA PRO A 29 -17.08 0.08 7.65
C PRO A 29 -16.32 0.73 6.51
N GLU A 30 -16.01 2.03 6.60
CA GLU A 30 -15.23 2.74 5.57
C GLU A 30 -13.82 2.21 5.47
N ILE A 31 -13.16 1.97 6.62
CA ILE A 31 -11.81 1.41 6.64
C ILE A 31 -11.80 -0.02 6.13
N TRP A 32 -12.77 -0.84 6.56
CA TRP A 32 -12.92 -2.21 6.08
C TRP A 32 -13.09 -2.26 4.55
N ALA A 33 -13.88 -1.35 3.98
CA ALA A 33 -14.06 -1.27 2.53
C ALA A 33 -12.74 -0.99 1.81
N VAL A 34 -11.94 -0.05 2.32
CA VAL A 34 -10.63 0.26 1.73
C VAL A 34 -9.69 -0.94 1.84
N LEU A 35 -9.59 -1.54 3.02
CA LEU A 35 -8.71 -2.70 3.23
C LEU A 35 -9.11 -3.89 2.36
N ALA A 36 -10.40 -4.22 2.29
CA ALA A 36 -10.91 -5.35 1.51
C ALA A 36 -10.65 -5.23 0.00
N VAL A 37 -10.58 -4.00 -0.52
CA VAL A 37 -10.35 -3.76 -1.96
C VAL A 37 -8.86 -3.69 -2.29
N GLU A 38 -8.05 -3.09 -1.41
CA GLU A 38 -6.64 -2.82 -1.67
C GLU A 38 -5.71 -3.94 -1.19
N THR A 39 -6.17 -4.78 -0.27
CA THR A 39 -5.33 -5.82 0.31
C THR A 39 -5.77 -7.23 -0.12
N SER A 40 -4.80 -8.12 -0.21
CA SER A 40 -5.08 -9.57 -0.34
C SER A 40 -5.22 -10.25 1.03
N GLY A 41 -5.60 -9.49 2.08
CA GLY A 41 -5.90 -10.00 3.41
C GLY A 41 -4.91 -9.63 4.52
N CYS A 42 -3.62 -9.41 4.25
CA CYS A 42 -2.67 -8.96 5.27
C CYS A 42 -1.56 -8.08 4.66
N GLY A 43 -0.91 -7.29 5.52
CA GLY A 43 0.17 -6.38 5.09
C GLY A 43 1.55 -7.04 5.05
N PHE A 44 1.67 -8.30 5.50
CA PHE A 44 2.91 -9.05 5.53
C PHE A 44 2.87 -10.33 4.72
N LEU A 45 4.01 -10.72 4.18
CA LEU A 45 4.24 -12.04 3.63
C LEU A 45 4.42 -13.07 4.76
N PRO A 46 4.28 -14.38 4.48
CA PRO A 46 4.47 -15.42 5.49
C PRO A 46 5.85 -15.40 6.16
N ASP A 47 6.85 -14.82 5.52
CA ASP A 47 8.21 -14.67 6.05
C ASP A 47 8.41 -13.41 6.92
N GLY A 48 7.36 -12.63 7.17
CA GLY A 48 7.35 -11.44 8.02
C GLY A 48 7.81 -10.15 7.32
N ARG A 49 8.11 -10.17 6.02
CA ARG A 49 8.37 -8.95 5.26
C ARG A 49 7.05 -8.29 4.82
N PRO A 50 6.97 -6.95 4.71
CA PRO A 50 5.79 -6.30 4.15
C PRO A 50 5.42 -6.85 2.76
N GLN A 51 4.14 -6.87 2.42
CA GLN A 51 3.74 -7.06 1.04
C GLN A 51 4.19 -5.86 0.20
N ILE A 52 4.78 -6.14 -0.97
CA ILE A 52 5.22 -5.08 -1.89
C ILE A 52 4.84 -5.41 -3.33
N LEU A 53 4.72 -4.35 -4.13
CA LEU A 53 4.77 -4.43 -5.59
C LEU A 53 5.84 -3.44 -6.07
N PHE A 54 6.89 -3.94 -6.72
CA PHE A 54 7.94 -3.11 -7.28
C PHE A 54 7.59 -2.73 -8.73
N GLU A 55 7.40 -1.43 -8.96
CA GLU A 55 6.98 -0.88 -10.25
C GLU A 55 8.19 -0.39 -11.06
N ARG A 56 8.57 -1.17 -12.07
CA ARG A 56 9.77 -0.90 -12.89
C ARG A 56 9.71 0.43 -13.66
N HIS A 57 8.50 0.91 -14.01
CA HIS A 57 8.36 2.18 -14.70
C HIS A 57 8.59 3.39 -13.78
N ILE A 58 8.25 3.26 -12.51
CA ILE A 58 8.55 4.26 -11.48
C ILE A 58 10.07 4.31 -11.24
N PHE A 59 10.74 3.15 -11.17
CA PHE A 59 12.19 3.10 -11.03
C PHE A 59 12.89 3.75 -12.22
N SER A 60 12.45 3.45 -13.45
CA SER A 60 12.95 4.10 -14.65
C SER A 60 12.78 5.62 -14.62
N ARG A 61 11.62 6.11 -14.20
CA ARG A 61 11.32 7.53 -14.07
C ARG A 61 12.21 8.22 -13.03
N LEU A 62 12.34 7.64 -11.84
CA LEU A 62 13.14 8.20 -10.74
C LEU A 62 14.63 8.20 -11.03
N THR A 63 15.12 7.20 -11.76
CA THR A 63 16.53 7.09 -12.17
C THR A 63 16.81 7.74 -13.52
N LYS A 64 15.80 8.38 -14.14
CA LYS A 64 15.91 9.04 -15.46
C LYS A 64 16.36 8.06 -16.56
N GLY A 65 15.94 6.80 -16.46
CA GLY A 65 16.28 5.76 -17.42
C GLY A 65 17.78 5.39 -17.46
N ARG A 66 18.53 5.61 -16.37
CA ARG A 66 19.98 5.31 -16.33
C ARG A 66 20.30 3.81 -16.44
N PHE A 67 19.35 2.95 -16.14
CA PHE A 67 19.57 1.52 -16.11
C PHE A 67 18.74 0.83 -17.20
N ASP A 68 19.37 -0.02 -17.99
CA ASP A 68 18.71 -0.82 -19.04
C ASP A 68 18.54 -2.27 -18.55
N GLU A 69 17.72 -2.42 -17.51
CA GLU A 69 17.44 -3.70 -16.83
C GLU A 69 15.95 -4.01 -16.97
N GLY A 70 15.57 -4.66 -18.07
CA GLY A 70 14.17 -4.81 -18.50
C GLY A 70 13.19 -5.38 -17.49
N ASP A 71 13.61 -6.18 -16.49
CA ASP A 71 12.75 -6.70 -15.44
C ASP A 71 12.57 -5.71 -14.26
N ILE A 72 13.47 -4.74 -14.09
CA ILE A 72 13.44 -3.76 -13.01
C ILE A 72 13.42 -2.29 -13.48
N CYS A 73 13.69 -2.03 -14.76
CA CYS A 73 13.73 -0.68 -15.31
C CYS A 73 13.12 -0.65 -16.71
N ALA A 74 11.91 -0.13 -16.87
CA ALA A 74 11.25 0.01 -18.16
C ALA A 74 10.38 1.26 -18.17
N ARG A 75 10.29 1.94 -19.32
CA ARG A 75 9.54 3.21 -19.42
C ARG A 75 8.02 3.03 -19.39
N THR A 76 7.53 1.86 -19.76
CA THR A 76 6.10 1.56 -19.81
C THR A 76 5.62 0.86 -18.53
N PRO A 77 4.44 1.22 -18.00
CA PRO A 77 3.81 0.50 -16.89
C PRO A 77 3.54 -0.97 -17.22
N GLY A 78 3.46 -1.78 -16.16
CA GLY A 78 3.17 -3.21 -16.26
C GLY A 78 4.42 -4.07 -16.46
N GLY A 79 4.23 -5.38 -16.54
CA GLY A 79 5.33 -6.34 -16.58
C GLY A 79 6.08 -6.45 -15.25
N ASP A 80 5.38 -6.15 -14.14
CA ASP A 80 5.96 -6.13 -12.80
C ASP A 80 6.04 -7.53 -12.17
N GLY A 81 5.67 -8.56 -12.93
CA GLY A 81 5.76 -9.96 -12.51
C GLY A 81 4.70 -10.35 -11.46
N PRO A 82 4.80 -11.57 -10.93
CA PRO A 82 3.86 -12.06 -9.91
C PRO A 82 4.07 -11.34 -8.56
N THR A 83 3.03 -11.28 -7.76
CA THR A 83 3.08 -10.77 -6.38
C THR A 83 3.83 -11.73 -5.45
N GLY A 84 4.09 -11.29 -4.22
CA GLY A 84 4.72 -12.11 -3.19
C GLY A 84 6.24 -12.02 -3.16
N PRO A 85 6.96 -13.08 -2.70
CA PRO A 85 8.41 -13.03 -2.44
C PRO A 85 9.26 -12.65 -3.64
N HIS A 86 8.81 -12.95 -4.86
CA HIS A 86 9.47 -12.59 -6.12
C HIS A 86 9.72 -11.07 -6.24
N GLN A 87 8.83 -10.25 -5.69
CA GLN A 87 8.99 -8.80 -5.73
C GLN A 87 10.26 -8.33 -4.99
N TYR A 88 10.67 -9.05 -3.95
CA TYR A 88 11.91 -8.75 -3.22
C TYR A 88 13.18 -9.11 -4.02
N GLU A 89 13.13 -10.07 -4.92
CA GLU A 89 14.25 -10.37 -5.83
C GLU A 89 14.48 -9.20 -6.79
N ARG A 90 13.39 -8.64 -7.32
CA ARG A 90 13.43 -7.47 -8.20
C ARG A 90 13.88 -6.23 -7.44
N LEU A 91 13.31 -6.00 -6.25
CA LEU A 91 13.73 -4.90 -5.38
C LEU A 91 15.22 -4.99 -5.03
N ALA A 92 15.75 -6.18 -4.72
CA ALA A 92 17.16 -6.38 -4.39
C ALA A 92 18.10 -5.97 -5.54
N LYS A 93 17.74 -6.30 -6.78
CA LYS A 93 18.48 -5.83 -7.96
C LYS A 93 18.47 -4.31 -8.05
N ALA A 94 17.30 -3.69 -7.91
CA ALA A 94 17.17 -2.24 -7.97
C ALA A 94 17.91 -1.52 -6.84
N LEU A 95 17.90 -2.08 -5.61
CA LEU A 95 18.64 -1.56 -4.45
C LEU A 95 20.15 -1.48 -4.69
N SER A 96 20.74 -2.43 -5.43
CA SER A 96 22.17 -2.42 -5.76
C SER A 96 22.55 -1.30 -6.74
N LEU A 97 21.57 -0.76 -7.48
CA LEU A 97 21.77 0.30 -8.46
C LEU A 97 21.49 1.70 -7.88
N ASP A 98 20.37 1.87 -7.21
CA ASP A 98 19.95 3.12 -6.57
C ASP A 98 18.96 2.83 -5.44
N ARG A 99 19.47 2.78 -4.21
CA ARG A 99 18.69 2.39 -3.04
C ARG A 99 17.45 3.26 -2.82
N THR A 100 17.61 4.56 -2.86
CA THR A 100 16.50 5.48 -2.60
C THR A 100 15.43 5.39 -3.67
N SER A 101 15.83 5.38 -4.93
CA SER A 101 14.90 5.21 -6.05
C SER A 101 14.21 3.85 -6.03
N ALA A 102 14.92 2.78 -5.65
CA ALA A 102 14.36 1.44 -5.53
C ALA A 102 13.23 1.38 -4.47
N LEU A 103 13.49 1.88 -3.25
CA LEU A 103 12.50 1.92 -2.19
C LEU A 103 11.28 2.79 -2.55
N LYS A 104 11.51 3.92 -3.22
CA LYS A 104 10.45 4.82 -3.71
C LYS A 104 9.61 4.19 -4.81
N SER A 105 10.13 3.22 -5.54
CA SER A 105 9.47 2.56 -6.68
C SER A 105 8.64 1.35 -6.28
N ALA A 106 8.61 0.98 -5.02
CA ALA A 106 7.75 -0.06 -4.51
C ALA A 106 6.56 0.54 -3.74
N SER A 107 5.42 -0.11 -3.85
CA SER A 107 4.31 0.07 -2.91
C SER A 107 4.48 -0.88 -1.72
N TRP A 108 4.02 -0.47 -0.53
CA TRP A 108 4.34 -1.13 0.74
C TRP A 108 3.12 -1.41 1.59
N GLY A 109 3.07 -2.61 2.18
CA GLY A 109 2.17 -2.99 3.26
C GLY A 109 0.71 -3.10 2.88
N ILE A 110 -0.15 -3.06 3.90
CA ILE A 110 -1.59 -3.34 3.79
C ILE A 110 -2.35 -2.41 2.83
N GLY A 111 -1.94 -1.15 2.69
CA GLY A 111 -2.58 -0.19 1.78
C GLY A 111 -1.79 0.06 0.50
N GLN A 112 -0.74 -0.69 0.24
CA GLN A 112 0.10 -0.55 -0.96
C GLN A 112 0.50 0.92 -1.24
N ILE A 113 0.94 1.64 -0.19
CA ILE A 113 1.40 3.03 -0.34
C ILE A 113 2.75 3.07 -1.03
N MET A 114 2.81 3.78 -2.16
CA MET A 114 4.06 3.98 -2.91
C MET A 114 5.12 4.66 -2.04
N GLY A 115 6.35 4.14 -2.07
CA GLY A 115 7.47 4.70 -1.31
C GLY A 115 7.80 6.15 -1.68
N GLU A 116 7.51 6.58 -2.92
CA GLU A 116 7.65 7.98 -3.31
C GLU A 116 6.68 8.93 -2.58
N ASN A 117 5.58 8.39 -2.03
CA ASN A 117 4.60 9.12 -1.24
C ASN A 117 4.94 9.15 0.27
N CYS A 118 6.18 8.82 0.68
CA CYS A 118 6.58 8.73 2.09
C CYS A 118 6.24 10.01 2.88
N ALA A 119 6.42 11.19 2.30
CA ALA A 119 6.06 12.45 2.95
C ALA A 119 4.55 12.58 3.20
N MET A 120 3.71 12.19 2.24
CA MET A 120 2.25 12.17 2.39
C MET A 120 1.81 11.10 3.38
N ALA A 121 2.55 9.99 3.47
CA ALA A 121 2.34 8.93 4.46
C ALA A 121 2.82 9.31 5.87
N GLY A 122 3.42 10.50 6.05
CA GLY A 122 3.83 11.05 7.34
C GLY A 122 5.26 10.72 7.76
N PHE A 123 6.14 10.39 6.81
CA PHE A 123 7.54 10.05 7.08
C PHE A 123 8.51 11.06 6.46
N PRO A 124 9.65 11.34 7.11
CA PRO A 124 10.65 12.28 6.58
C PRO A 124 11.34 11.76 5.32
N ASP A 125 11.46 10.45 5.18
CA ASP A 125 12.08 9.78 4.05
C ASP A 125 11.52 8.35 3.86
N VAL A 126 11.87 7.73 2.73
CA VAL A 126 11.37 6.40 2.38
C VAL A 126 11.99 5.30 3.27
N GLN A 127 13.20 5.48 3.77
CA GLN A 127 13.86 4.52 4.66
C GLN A 127 13.11 4.43 5.99
N SER A 128 12.77 5.58 6.58
CA SER A 128 11.96 5.66 7.81
C SER A 128 10.57 5.05 7.61
N MET A 129 9.93 5.33 6.46
CA MET A 129 8.65 4.71 6.11
C MET A 129 8.75 3.19 6.08
N VAL A 130 9.70 2.64 5.33
CA VAL A 130 9.87 1.19 5.18
C VAL A 130 10.20 0.52 6.52
N ALA A 131 11.04 1.14 7.33
CA ALA A 131 11.36 0.63 8.67
C ALA A 131 10.10 0.53 9.54
N ALA A 132 9.28 1.59 9.61
CA ALA A 132 8.04 1.59 10.38
C ALA A 132 7.03 0.56 9.85
N MET A 133 6.86 0.48 8.52
CA MET A 133 5.93 -0.46 7.88
C MET A 133 6.37 -1.93 8.01
N SER A 134 7.64 -2.19 8.30
CA SER A 134 8.13 -3.55 8.61
C SER A 134 7.79 -4.01 10.03
N GLU A 135 7.42 -3.09 10.92
CA GLU A 135 7.16 -3.40 12.33
C GLU A 135 5.74 -3.91 12.57
N THR A 136 4.72 -3.16 12.09
CA THR A 136 3.32 -3.47 12.42
C THR A 136 2.36 -3.06 11.31
N GLU A 137 1.22 -3.76 11.20
CA GLU A 137 0.11 -3.32 10.35
C GLU A 137 -0.56 -2.04 10.89
N ASP A 138 -0.44 -1.73 12.17
CA ASP A 138 -0.88 -0.44 12.73
C ASP A 138 -0.11 0.72 12.10
N ALA A 139 1.21 0.57 11.93
CA ALA A 139 2.03 1.58 11.25
C ALA A 139 1.67 1.68 9.77
N GLN A 140 1.40 0.56 9.12
CA GLN A 140 0.95 0.51 7.73
C GLN A 140 -0.39 1.22 7.55
N LEU A 141 -1.39 0.94 8.42
CA LEU A 141 -2.70 1.59 8.37
C LEU A 141 -2.62 3.08 8.72
N SER A 142 -1.76 3.45 9.68
CA SER A 142 -1.49 4.86 9.98
C SER A 142 -0.92 5.62 8.78
N ALA A 143 -0.04 4.99 8.01
CA ALA A 143 0.49 5.54 6.76
C ALA A 143 -0.62 5.75 5.71
N VAL A 144 -1.55 4.79 5.58
CA VAL A 144 -2.74 4.93 4.72
C VAL A 144 -3.57 6.13 5.16
N ALA A 145 -3.88 6.26 6.46
CA ALA A 145 -4.68 7.37 6.97
C ALA A 145 -4.01 8.72 6.70
N ASN A 146 -2.70 8.84 6.91
CA ASN A 146 -1.94 10.05 6.60
C ASN A 146 -2.01 10.39 5.11
N PHE A 147 -1.79 9.40 4.25
CA PHE A 147 -1.86 9.57 2.80
C PHE A 147 -3.24 10.04 2.34
N LEU A 148 -4.32 9.44 2.86
CA LEU A 148 -5.70 9.83 2.52
C LEU A 148 -6.01 11.27 2.92
N ILE A 149 -5.50 11.73 4.07
CA ILE A 149 -5.66 13.11 4.53
C ILE A 149 -4.85 14.06 3.62
N ALA A 150 -3.57 13.75 3.40
CA ALA A 150 -2.68 14.61 2.61
C ALA A 150 -3.13 14.73 1.15
N SER A 151 -3.70 13.67 0.57
CA SER A 151 -4.27 13.65 -0.78
C SER A 151 -5.72 14.16 -0.86
N ARG A 152 -6.32 14.58 0.27
CA ARG A 152 -7.73 15.03 0.39
C ARG A 152 -8.77 13.96 0.06
N LEU A 153 -8.38 12.69 0.09
CA LEU A 153 -9.28 11.56 -0.17
C LEU A 153 -10.15 11.20 1.04
N ALA A 154 -9.76 11.61 2.24
CA ALA A 154 -10.54 11.39 3.46
C ALA A 154 -11.96 11.98 3.33
N GLN A 155 -12.13 13.11 2.67
CA GLN A 155 -13.44 13.73 2.45
C GLN A 155 -14.35 12.89 1.55
N SER A 156 -13.79 12.33 0.45
CA SER A 156 -14.54 11.43 -0.45
C SER A 156 -14.94 10.14 0.27
N LEU A 157 -14.05 9.62 1.14
CA LEU A 157 -14.33 8.45 1.96
C LEU A 157 -15.48 8.70 2.95
N GLN A 158 -15.45 9.83 3.67
CA GLN A 158 -16.49 10.26 4.61
C GLN A 158 -17.85 10.48 3.93
N ALA A 159 -17.83 11.02 2.70
CA ALA A 159 -19.03 11.28 1.91
C ALA A 159 -19.54 10.03 1.14
N HIS A 160 -18.84 8.90 1.23
CA HIS A 160 -19.09 7.70 0.43
C HIS A 160 -19.10 7.98 -1.09
N ASP A 161 -18.33 8.98 -1.52
CA ASP A 161 -18.08 9.24 -2.94
C ASP A 161 -17.01 8.27 -3.45
N TRP A 162 -17.44 7.03 -3.65
CA TRP A 162 -16.57 5.92 -4.04
C TRP A 162 -15.87 6.15 -5.38
N THR A 163 -16.52 6.88 -6.29
CA THR A 163 -15.97 7.19 -7.61
C THR A 163 -14.79 8.16 -7.50
N SER A 164 -14.95 9.26 -6.76
CA SER A 164 -13.88 10.22 -6.52
C SER A 164 -12.75 9.60 -5.69
N PHE A 165 -13.10 8.80 -4.68
CA PHE A 165 -12.12 8.07 -3.88
C PHE A 165 -11.29 7.12 -4.76
N ALA A 166 -11.93 6.23 -5.51
CA ALA A 166 -11.24 5.26 -6.38
C ALA A 166 -10.37 5.93 -7.43
N ARG A 167 -10.85 7.01 -8.03
CA ARG A 167 -10.08 7.80 -9.01
C ARG A 167 -8.82 8.41 -8.38
N GLY A 168 -8.93 8.95 -7.18
CA GLY A 168 -7.82 9.58 -6.48
C GLY A 168 -6.81 8.58 -5.93
N TYR A 169 -7.26 7.41 -5.46
CA TYR A 169 -6.41 6.39 -4.86
C TYR A 169 -5.73 5.51 -5.92
N ASN A 170 -6.50 5.00 -6.89
CA ASN A 170 -6.04 4.03 -7.89
C ASN A 170 -5.69 4.70 -9.24
N GLY A 171 -5.82 6.02 -9.34
CA GLY A 171 -5.56 6.77 -10.56
C GLY A 171 -6.67 6.63 -11.63
N PRO A 172 -6.46 7.19 -12.83
CA PRO A 172 -7.49 7.27 -13.88
C PRO A 172 -7.94 5.91 -14.42
N GLY A 173 -7.15 4.86 -14.18
CA GLY A 173 -7.50 3.48 -14.60
C GLY A 173 -8.47 2.75 -13.68
N TYR A 174 -8.94 3.35 -12.59
CA TYR A 174 -9.78 2.72 -11.56
C TYR A 174 -11.01 2.00 -12.12
N ALA A 175 -11.64 2.56 -13.16
CA ALA A 175 -12.86 2.00 -13.75
C ALA A 175 -12.63 0.65 -14.44
N LYS A 176 -11.42 0.37 -14.95
CA LYS A 176 -11.09 -0.92 -15.58
C LYS A 176 -11.20 -2.09 -14.62
N ASN A 177 -10.97 -1.84 -13.32
CA ASN A 177 -11.00 -2.84 -12.25
C ASN A 177 -12.23 -2.69 -11.36
N ASN A 178 -13.19 -1.83 -11.72
CA ASN A 178 -14.42 -1.56 -10.97
C ASN A 178 -14.18 -1.22 -9.50
N TYR A 179 -13.12 -0.47 -9.19
CA TYR A 179 -12.71 -0.18 -7.81
C TYR A 179 -13.82 0.52 -7.01
N ASP A 180 -14.54 1.47 -7.60
CA ASP A 180 -15.66 2.18 -6.98
C ASP A 180 -16.84 1.26 -6.65
N VAL A 181 -17.15 0.31 -7.54
CA VAL A 181 -18.20 -0.69 -7.32
C VAL A 181 -17.80 -1.66 -6.20
N ARG A 182 -16.54 -2.10 -6.20
CA ARG A 182 -15.99 -2.99 -5.16
C ARG A 182 -16.01 -2.31 -3.80
N LEU A 183 -15.53 -1.07 -3.68
CA LEU A 183 -15.55 -0.28 -2.45
C LEU A 183 -16.96 -0.15 -1.88
N ARG A 184 -17.95 0.20 -2.72
CA ARG A 184 -19.36 0.29 -2.32
C ARG A 184 -19.88 -1.05 -1.80
N GLY A 185 -19.54 -2.14 -2.48
CA GLY A 185 -19.96 -3.48 -2.09
C GLY A 185 -19.35 -3.91 -0.74
N GLU A 186 -18.06 -3.70 -0.55
CA GLU A 186 -17.40 -4.05 0.70
C GLU A 186 -17.85 -3.15 1.87
N TYR A 187 -18.12 -1.88 1.63
CA TYR A 187 -18.74 -1.00 2.62
C TYR A 187 -20.14 -1.52 3.06
N ALA A 188 -20.98 -1.91 2.11
CA ALA A 188 -22.28 -2.45 2.44
C ALA A 188 -22.21 -3.73 3.30
N LYS A 189 -21.29 -4.65 2.99
CA LYS A 189 -21.03 -5.85 3.80
C LYS A 189 -20.55 -5.48 5.21
N ALA A 190 -19.55 -4.62 5.31
CA ALA A 190 -18.98 -4.18 6.59
C ALA A 190 -20.02 -3.46 7.47
N SER A 191 -20.95 -2.71 6.85
CA SER A 191 -22.00 -1.97 7.55
C SER A 191 -23.04 -2.89 8.24
N VAL A 192 -23.13 -4.15 7.83
CA VAL A 192 -23.98 -5.18 8.47
C VAL A 192 -23.17 -6.21 9.26
N GLY A 193 -21.91 -5.87 9.60
CA GLY A 193 -21.03 -6.70 10.43
C GLY A 193 -20.30 -7.83 9.70
N GLN A 194 -20.35 -7.86 8.37
CA GLN A 194 -19.61 -8.82 7.54
C GLN A 194 -18.23 -8.20 7.20
N THR A 195 -17.28 -8.28 8.13
CA THR A 195 -15.92 -7.78 7.94
C THR A 195 -15.02 -8.87 7.41
N PRO A 196 -14.01 -8.53 6.56
CA PRO A 196 -13.00 -9.49 6.16
C PRO A 196 -12.21 -9.96 7.39
N ASP A 197 -11.88 -11.24 7.42
CA ASP A 197 -10.98 -11.79 8.42
C ASP A 197 -9.55 -11.40 8.03
N LEU A 198 -8.98 -10.42 8.73
CA LEU A 198 -7.59 -9.98 8.51
C LEU A 198 -6.56 -10.83 9.26
N ASP A 199 -6.99 -11.73 10.15
CA ASP A 199 -6.11 -12.59 10.92
C ASP A 199 -5.69 -13.87 10.17
N VAL A 200 -6.17 -14.07 8.96
CA VAL A 200 -5.78 -15.22 8.15
C VAL A 200 -4.40 -14.97 7.55
N ARG A 201 -3.37 -15.25 8.31
CA ARG A 201 -2.05 -15.56 7.77
C ARG A 201 -2.18 -16.88 6.99
N ALA A 202 -2.48 -16.76 5.69
CA ALA A 202 -2.36 -17.91 4.80
C ALA A 202 -0.89 -18.24 4.54
#